data_5e183cee360b67c340ffe8a8f5f879a3
#
_entry.id   5e183cee360b67c340ffe8a8f5f879a3
#
_cell.length_a   1.000
_cell.length_b   1.000
_cell.length_c   1.000
_cell.angle_alpha   90.00
_cell.angle_beta   90.00
_cell.angle_gamma   90.00
#
_symmetry.space_group_name_H-M   'P 1'
#
loop_
_entity.id
_entity.type
_entity.pdbx_description
1 polymer ?
#
loop_
_entity_poly.entity_id
_entity_poly.type
_entity_poly.pdbx_seq_one_letter_code
_entity_poly.pdbx_strand_id
1 'polypeptide(L)'
;FLDVIHKMEPDQELTMDILRHSSNELAGKCKADIALAKQIGSILAPSINGNPRQCKRFLNTLTMRLMMAKTRGVKLDKNILAKLMLAEYFNPEFFKALTKSENRELFKDFEKGKELTDNNPFVNWQNKDWVRTWMKNGVLLDDEKLEKYVYFANVKNRYGQSNLDQLSPNAR
;
A
#
# COMPACT_ATOMS: atom_id res chain seq x y z
N PHE A 1 -10.96 -0.02 -22.86
CA PHE A 1 -10.16 0.65 -21.83
C PHE A 1 -9.10 1.55 -22.45
N LEU A 2 -8.27 1.03 -23.37
CA LEU A 2 -7.25 1.82 -24.07
C LEU A 2 -7.85 3.00 -24.85
N ASP A 3 -9.01 2.80 -25.47
CA ASP A 3 -9.71 3.87 -26.19
C ASP A 3 -10.16 5.03 -25.28
N VAL A 4 -10.45 4.75 -24.03
CA VAL A 4 -10.77 5.78 -23.03
C VAL A 4 -9.52 6.58 -22.69
N ILE A 5 -8.41 5.89 -22.43
CA ILE A 5 -7.14 6.53 -22.07
C ILE A 5 -6.61 7.39 -23.23
N HIS A 6 -6.70 6.91 -24.46
CA HIS A 6 -6.26 7.66 -25.64
C HIS A 6 -7.06 8.95 -25.90
N LYS A 7 -8.28 9.04 -25.38
CA LYS A 7 -9.15 10.23 -25.51
C LYS A 7 -9.00 11.22 -24.34
N MET A 8 -8.23 10.86 -23.33
CA MET A 8 -7.99 11.74 -22.17
C MET A 8 -6.88 12.75 -22.48
N GLU A 9 -7.04 13.96 -21.95
CA GLU A 9 -5.97 14.94 -21.93
C GLU A 9 -4.81 14.47 -21.03
N PRO A 10 -3.56 14.87 -21.31
CA PRO A 10 -2.38 14.41 -20.57
C PRO A 10 -2.46 14.61 -19.05
N ASP A 11 -3.11 15.68 -18.61
CA ASP A 11 -3.25 16.03 -17.19
C ASP A 11 -4.59 15.60 -16.58
N GLN A 12 -5.42 14.91 -17.34
CA GLN A 12 -6.75 14.48 -16.90
C GLN A 12 -6.66 13.24 -16.02
N GLU A 13 -7.17 13.34 -14.79
CA GLU A 13 -7.25 12.19 -13.89
C GLU A 13 -8.33 11.21 -14.35
N LEU A 14 -7.99 9.92 -14.43
CA LEU A 14 -8.97 8.87 -14.71
C LEU A 14 -9.96 8.72 -13.54
N THR A 15 -11.18 9.19 -13.74
CA THR A 15 -12.25 9.13 -12.74
C THR A 15 -13.30 8.08 -13.10
N MET A 16 -14.14 7.72 -12.11
CA MET A 16 -15.25 6.80 -12.32
C MET A 16 -16.28 7.37 -13.31
N ASP A 17 -16.43 8.70 -13.37
CA ASP A 17 -17.40 9.32 -14.26
C ASP A 17 -16.98 9.24 -15.72
N ILE A 18 -15.67 9.41 -16.00
CA ILE A 18 -15.12 9.20 -17.34
C ILE A 18 -15.35 7.76 -17.80
N LEU A 19 -15.12 6.78 -16.93
CA LEU A 19 -15.36 5.38 -17.25
C LEU A 19 -16.85 5.07 -17.47
N ARG A 20 -17.75 5.64 -16.66
CA ARG A 20 -19.19 5.45 -16.81
C ARG A 20 -19.72 6.01 -18.13
N HIS A 21 -19.21 7.18 -18.55
CA HIS A 21 -19.56 7.76 -19.82
C HIS A 21 -19.15 6.89 -21.02
N SER A 22 -18.08 6.11 -20.84
CA SER A 22 -17.59 5.21 -21.89
C SER A 22 -18.24 3.82 -21.84
N SER A 23 -18.40 3.24 -20.64
CA SER A 23 -19.05 1.95 -20.43
C SER A 23 -19.31 1.70 -18.95
N ASN A 24 -20.57 1.45 -18.58
CA ASN A 24 -20.94 1.07 -17.21
C ASN A 24 -20.31 -0.25 -16.77
N GLU A 25 -20.16 -1.22 -17.68
CA GLU A 25 -19.52 -2.49 -17.40
C GLU A 25 -18.02 -2.29 -17.05
N LEU A 26 -17.34 -1.44 -17.82
CA LEU A 26 -15.94 -1.10 -17.61
C LEU A 26 -15.76 -0.39 -16.27
N ALA A 27 -16.62 0.57 -15.95
CA ALA A 27 -16.63 1.28 -14.68
C ALA A 27 -16.79 0.32 -13.50
N GLY A 28 -17.68 -0.66 -13.62
CA GLY A 28 -17.87 -1.70 -12.60
C GLY A 28 -16.62 -2.53 -12.36
N LYS A 29 -15.94 -2.96 -13.42
CA LYS A 29 -14.69 -3.75 -13.34
C LYS A 29 -13.53 -2.94 -12.76
N CYS A 30 -13.42 -1.67 -13.07
CA CYS A 30 -12.29 -0.82 -12.66
C CYS A 30 -12.48 -0.13 -11.31
N LYS A 31 -13.70 -0.12 -10.74
CA LYS A 31 -14.00 0.60 -9.49
C LYS A 31 -13.00 0.31 -8.36
N ALA A 32 -12.74 -0.96 -8.11
CA ALA A 32 -11.84 -1.39 -7.05
C ALA A 32 -10.36 -1.05 -7.35
N ASP A 33 -9.99 -1.01 -8.62
CA ASP A 33 -8.62 -0.69 -9.02
C ASP A 33 -8.35 0.81 -8.98
N ILE A 34 -9.34 1.64 -9.31
CA ILE A 34 -9.26 3.10 -9.16
C ILE A 34 -9.18 3.48 -7.67
N ALA A 35 -10.00 2.86 -6.81
CA ALA A 35 -9.93 3.11 -5.38
C ALA A 35 -8.54 2.74 -4.81
N LEU A 36 -8.00 1.59 -5.22
CA LEU A 36 -6.65 1.16 -4.85
C LEU A 36 -5.58 2.13 -5.39
N ALA A 37 -5.70 2.56 -6.65
CA ALA A 37 -4.76 3.50 -7.26
C ALA A 37 -4.74 4.84 -6.50
N LYS A 38 -5.89 5.37 -6.11
CA LYS A 38 -6.00 6.58 -5.29
C LYS A 38 -5.35 6.39 -3.91
N GLN A 39 -5.62 5.28 -3.25
CA GLN A 39 -5.02 4.94 -1.96
C GLN A 39 -3.49 4.86 -2.05
N ILE A 40 -2.97 4.15 -3.05
CA ILE A 40 -1.53 4.00 -3.24
C ILE A 40 -0.91 5.34 -3.67
N GLY A 41 -1.54 6.04 -4.60
CA GLY A 41 -1.05 7.29 -5.16
C GLY A 41 -0.88 8.39 -4.12
N SER A 42 -1.84 8.55 -3.21
CA SER A 42 -1.78 9.56 -2.14
C SER A 42 -0.58 9.39 -1.21
N ILE A 43 -0.09 8.16 -1.05
CA ILE A 43 1.05 7.83 -0.19
C ILE A 43 2.35 7.78 -0.99
N LEU A 44 2.33 7.13 -2.16
CA LEU A 44 3.54 6.94 -2.97
C LEU A 44 3.99 8.24 -3.67
N ALA A 45 3.07 8.99 -4.27
CA ALA A 45 3.42 10.12 -5.13
C ALA A 45 4.32 11.17 -4.42
N PRO A 46 4.03 11.60 -3.19
CA PRO A 46 4.91 12.53 -2.47
C PRO A 46 6.30 11.96 -2.19
N SER A 47 6.39 10.65 -1.97
CA SER A 47 7.60 10.00 -1.46
C SER A 47 8.57 9.57 -2.55
N ILE A 48 8.08 9.39 -3.78
CA ILE A 48 8.90 8.98 -4.94
C ILE A 48 9.11 10.11 -5.94
N ASN A 49 8.83 11.37 -5.52
CA ASN A 49 8.93 12.56 -6.37
C ASN A 49 8.25 12.36 -7.74
N GLY A 50 7.09 11.70 -7.75
CA GLY A 50 6.33 11.44 -8.96
C GLY A 50 6.97 10.45 -9.95
N ASN A 51 7.95 9.64 -9.53
CA ASN A 51 8.64 8.71 -10.43
C ASN A 51 7.72 7.54 -10.87
N PRO A 52 7.22 7.53 -12.13
CA PRO A 52 6.24 6.53 -12.60
C PRO A 52 6.83 5.12 -12.62
N ARG A 53 8.14 4.99 -12.77
CA ARG A 53 8.83 3.69 -12.80
C ARG A 53 8.75 2.99 -11.44
N GLN A 54 8.86 3.75 -10.35
CA GLN A 54 8.72 3.20 -9.00
C GLN A 54 7.28 2.80 -8.70
N CYS A 55 6.30 3.61 -9.11
CA CYS A 55 4.88 3.23 -9.03
C CYS A 55 4.61 1.92 -9.76
N LYS A 56 5.09 1.80 -11.01
CA LYS A 56 4.94 0.58 -11.81
C LYS A 56 5.58 -0.64 -11.13
N ARG A 57 6.77 -0.48 -10.56
CA ARG A 57 7.46 -1.56 -9.81
C ARG A 57 6.67 -1.99 -8.59
N PHE A 58 6.14 -1.05 -7.81
CA PHE A 58 5.30 -1.34 -6.66
C PHE A 58 4.05 -2.13 -7.07
N LEU A 59 3.32 -1.66 -8.09
CA LEU A 59 2.11 -2.33 -8.59
C LEU A 59 2.40 -3.73 -9.14
N ASN A 60 3.50 -3.91 -9.87
CA ASN A 60 3.91 -5.22 -10.36
C ASN A 60 4.23 -6.18 -9.20
N THR A 61 4.92 -5.69 -8.16
CA THR A 61 5.22 -6.48 -6.96
C THR A 61 3.96 -6.86 -6.21
N LEU A 62 3.01 -5.93 -6.04
CA LEU A 62 1.71 -6.20 -5.44
C LEU A 62 0.95 -7.30 -6.20
N THR A 63 0.86 -7.14 -7.52
CA THR A 63 0.19 -8.13 -8.39
C THR A 63 0.84 -9.50 -8.27
N MET A 64 2.16 -9.57 -8.31
CA MET A 64 2.90 -10.82 -8.18
C MET A 64 2.64 -11.49 -6.81
N ARG A 65 2.65 -10.73 -5.71
CA ARG A 65 2.35 -11.24 -4.37
C ARG A 65 0.92 -11.78 -4.26
N LEU A 66 -0.06 -11.09 -4.86
CA LEU A 66 -1.45 -11.56 -4.92
C LEU A 66 -1.58 -12.86 -5.73
N MET A 67 -0.87 -12.96 -6.85
CA MET A 67 -0.85 -14.19 -7.65
C MET A 67 -0.21 -15.34 -6.87
N MET A 68 0.90 -15.12 -6.17
CA MET A 68 1.54 -16.11 -5.30
C MET A 68 0.61 -16.58 -4.18
N ALA A 69 -0.16 -15.67 -3.57
CA ALA A 69 -1.15 -16.02 -2.56
C ALA A 69 -2.26 -16.90 -3.17
N LYS A 70 -2.77 -16.50 -4.33
CA LYS A 70 -3.81 -17.24 -5.05
C LYS A 70 -3.36 -18.67 -5.41
N THR A 71 -2.14 -18.85 -5.90
CA THR A 71 -1.60 -20.19 -6.23
C THR A 71 -1.45 -21.10 -5.01
N ARG A 72 -1.32 -20.50 -3.80
CA ARG A 72 -1.28 -21.20 -2.51
C ARG A 72 -2.66 -21.37 -1.87
N GLY A 73 -3.74 -21.01 -2.57
CA GLY A 73 -5.10 -21.09 -2.04
C GLY A 73 -5.43 -20.04 -0.97
N VAL A 74 -4.56 -19.01 -0.79
CA VAL A 74 -4.75 -17.95 0.21
C VAL A 74 -5.46 -16.77 -0.42
N LYS A 75 -6.65 -16.44 0.08
CA LYS A 75 -7.35 -15.20 -0.30
C LYS A 75 -6.79 -14.03 0.50
N LEU A 76 -6.29 -13.02 -0.20
CA LEU A 76 -5.85 -11.74 0.36
C LEU A 76 -6.71 -10.61 -0.20
N ASP A 77 -7.03 -9.65 0.65
CA ASP A 77 -7.54 -8.35 0.21
C ASP A 77 -6.37 -7.51 -0.32
N LYS A 78 -6.53 -6.99 -1.54
CA LYS A 78 -5.48 -6.21 -2.20
C LYS A 78 -5.17 -4.90 -1.50
N ASN A 79 -6.17 -4.29 -0.84
CA ASN A 79 -5.98 -3.01 -0.14
C ASN A 79 -5.16 -3.20 1.15
N ILE A 80 -5.44 -4.27 1.90
CA ILE A 80 -4.68 -4.63 3.11
C ILE A 80 -3.23 -4.94 2.73
N LEU A 81 -3.03 -5.79 1.72
CA LEU A 81 -1.68 -6.13 1.27
C LEU A 81 -0.91 -4.91 0.78
N ALA A 82 -1.55 -4.03 0.00
CA ALA A 82 -0.94 -2.78 -0.47
C ALA A 82 -0.56 -1.86 0.70
N LYS A 83 -1.45 -1.71 1.70
CA LYS A 83 -1.20 -0.90 2.89
C LYS A 83 0.02 -1.39 3.66
N LEU A 84 0.15 -2.71 3.86
CA LEU A 84 1.31 -3.31 4.51
C LEU A 84 2.60 -3.18 3.69
N MET A 85 2.51 -3.37 2.37
CA MET A 85 3.66 -3.18 1.48
C MET A 85 4.14 -1.73 1.46
N LEU A 86 3.24 -0.75 1.59
CA LEU A 86 3.61 0.66 1.72
C LEU A 86 4.37 0.90 3.03
N ALA A 87 3.92 0.32 4.15
CA ALA A 87 4.64 0.42 5.42
C ALA A 87 6.05 -0.18 5.32
N GLU A 88 6.20 -1.37 4.70
CA GLU A 88 7.51 -1.99 4.45
C GLU A 88 8.40 -1.11 3.58
N TYR A 89 7.83 -0.52 2.53
CA TYR A 89 8.55 0.32 1.58
C TYR A 89 9.08 1.61 2.21
N PHE A 90 8.25 2.30 3.01
CA PHE A 90 8.61 3.60 3.59
C PHE A 90 9.49 3.49 4.83
N ASN A 91 9.19 2.53 5.69
CA ASN A 91 9.91 2.38 6.95
C ASN A 91 9.92 0.90 7.40
N PRO A 92 11.00 0.16 7.08
CA PRO A 92 11.14 -1.24 7.47
C PRO A 92 11.09 -1.45 9.00
N GLU A 93 11.52 -0.46 9.80
CA GLU A 93 11.47 -0.55 11.27
C GLU A 93 10.04 -0.44 11.78
N PHE A 94 9.25 0.50 11.23
CA PHE A 94 7.83 0.60 11.51
C PHE A 94 7.11 -0.69 11.11
N PHE A 95 7.37 -1.20 9.91
CA PHE A 95 6.80 -2.47 9.45
C PHE A 95 7.17 -3.62 10.38
N LYS A 96 8.42 -3.71 10.81
CA LYS A 96 8.89 -4.72 11.76
C LYS A 96 8.17 -4.61 13.11
N ALA A 97 7.97 -3.39 13.63
CA ALA A 97 7.22 -3.17 14.87
C ALA A 97 5.75 -3.59 14.72
N LEU A 98 5.11 -3.24 13.58
CA LEU A 98 3.73 -3.57 13.26
C LEU A 98 3.50 -5.09 13.12
N THR A 99 4.47 -5.83 12.61
CA THR A 99 4.33 -7.27 12.34
C THR A 99 4.62 -8.15 13.54
N LYS A 100 5.15 -7.60 14.64
CA LYS A 100 5.35 -8.34 15.88
C LYS A 100 4.01 -8.62 16.56
N SER A 101 3.77 -9.89 16.90
CA SER A 101 2.55 -10.33 17.57
C SER A 101 2.32 -9.63 18.91
N GLU A 102 3.40 -9.38 19.66
CA GLU A 102 3.39 -8.69 20.95
C GLU A 102 2.89 -7.24 20.88
N ASN A 103 3.04 -6.60 19.73
CA ASN A 103 2.65 -5.20 19.51
C ASN A 103 1.22 -5.05 18.97
N ARG A 104 0.48 -6.13 18.76
CA ARG A 104 -0.80 -6.09 18.05
C ARG A 104 -1.84 -5.21 18.73
N GLU A 105 -2.02 -5.35 20.05
CA GLU A 105 -2.97 -4.52 20.79
C GLU A 105 -2.52 -3.06 20.85
N LEU A 106 -1.22 -2.82 21.02
CA LEU A 106 -0.64 -1.48 20.99
C LEU A 106 -0.81 -0.81 19.63
N PHE A 107 -0.74 -1.61 18.56
CA PHE A 107 -0.99 -1.12 17.20
C PHE A 107 -2.46 -0.76 16.96
N LYS A 108 -3.41 -1.53 17.50
CA LYS A 108 -4.85 -1.20 17.41
C LYS A 108 -5.16 0.14 18.06
N ASP A 109 -4.56 0.42 19.21
CA ASP A 109 -4.73 1.71 19.90
C ASP A 109 -4.12 2.85 19.09
N PHE A 110 -2.94 2.62 18.51
CA PHE A 110 -2.29 3.55 17.59
C PHE A 110 -3.16 3.82 16.34
N GLU A 111 -3.68 2.78 15.68
CA GLU A 111 -4.49 2.93 14.46
C GLU A 111 -5.82 3.65 14.74
N LYS A 112 -6.40 3.48 15.94
CA LYS A 112 -7.59 4.19 16.39
C LYS A 112 -7.33 5.64 16.84
N GLY A 113 -6.07 6.08 16.80
CA GLY A 113 -5.69 7.44 17.20
C GLY A 113 -5.82 7.70 18.68
N LYS A 114 -5.76 6.67 19.53
CA LYS A 114 -5.74 6.86 20.98
C LYS A 114 -4.44 7.52 21.44
N GLU A 115 -4.49 8.18 22.57
CA GLU A 115 -3.30 8.72 23.21
C GLU A 115 -2.34 7.59 23.60
N LEU A 116 -1.10 7.69 23.12
CA LEU A 116 -0.11 6.65 23.33
C LEU A 116 0.74 6.95 24.55
N THR A 117 1.04 5.92 25.34
CA THR A 117 2.02 6.00 26.41
C THR A 117 3.45 5.97 25.86
N ASP A 118 4.41 6.51 26.59
CA ASP A 118 5.82 6.56 26.17
C ASP A 118 6.43 5.17 25.88
N ASN A 119 5.87 4.14 26.49
CA ASN A 119 6.29 2.75 26.26
C ASN A 119 5.69 2.12 24.99
N ASN A 120 4.78 2.83 24.29
CA ASN A 120 4.21 2.31 23.08
C ASN A 120 5.25 2.37 21.94
N PRO A 121 5.56 1.24 21.26
CA PRO A 121 6.58 1.20 20.21
C PRO A 121 6.26 2.10 19.01
N PHE A 122 5.00 2.56 18.89
CA PHE A 122 4.55 3.42 17.78
C PHE A 122 4.61 4.92 18.10
N VAL A 123 4.95 5.32 19.31
CA VAL A 123 4.99 6.74 19.74
C VAL A 123 5.88 7.59 18.84
N ASN A 124 7.03 7.07 18.40
CA ASN A 124 7.97 7.79 17.54
C ASN A 124 7.45 8.03 16.09
N TRP A 125 6.40 7.34 15.69
CA TRP A 125 5.83 7.45 14.34
C TRP A 125 4.52 8.22 14.30
N GLN A 126 3.83 8.42 15.42
CA GLN A 126 2.51 9.08 15.47
C GLN A 126 2.49 10.48 14.82
N ASN A 127 3.61 11.20 14.88
CA ASN A 127 3.73 12.56 14.35
C ASN A 127 4.36 12.64 12.94
N LYS A 128 4.69 11.51 12.32
CA LYS A 128 5.23 11.49 10.96
C LYS A 128 4.12 11.68 9.93
N ASP A 129 4.29 12.62 9.01
CA ASP A 129 3.25 12.97 8.03
C ASP A 129 2.87 11.78 7.12
N TRP A 130 3.85 10.98 6.70
CA TRP A 130 3.59 9.81 5.90
C TRP A 130 2.75 8.76 6.66
N VAL A 131 2.96 8.61 7.98
CA VAL A 131 2.18 7.69 8.83
C VAL A 131 0.75 8.19 8.96
N ARG A 132 0.56 9.49 9.21
CA ARG A 132 -0.78 10.09 9.27
C ARG A 132 -1.55 9.88 7.96
N THR A 133 -0.88 10.09 6.83
CA THR A 133 -1.45 9.85 5.51
C THR A 133 -1.75 8.37 5.29
N TRP A 134 -0.82 7.50 5.66
CA TRP A 134 -0.96 6.05 5.57
C TRP A 134 -2.11 5.51 6.44
N MET A 135 -2.29 6.05 7.65
CA MET A 135 -3.38 5.67 8.54
C MET A 135 -4.75 6.12 8.03
N LYS A 136 -4.84 7.35 7.51
CA LYS A 136 -6.10 7.91 6.98
C LYS A 136 -6.56 7.22 5.69
N ASN A 137 -5.64 6.64 4.94
CA ASN A 137 -5.93 6.04 3.65
C ASN A 137 -6.04 4.51 3.77
N GLY A 138 -7.17 3.99 3.30
CA GLY A 138 -7.41 2.57 3.17
C GLY A 138 -8.12 1.92 4.35
N VAL A 139 -8.00 0.61 4.41
CA VAL A 139 -8.67 -0.24 5.41
C VAL A 139 -7.92 -0.24 6.74
N LEU A 140 -8.65 -0.47 7.82
CA LEU A 140 -8.05 -0.74 9.13
C LEU A 140 -7.32 -2.09 9.10
N LEU A 141 -6.22 -2.17 9.84
CA LEU A 141 -5.39 -3.37 9.94
C LEU A 141 -5.64 -4.16 11.25
N ASP A 142 -6.70 -3.85 11.97
CA ASP A 142 -7.02 -4.50 13.24
C ASP A 142 -7.56 -5.94 13.08
N ASP A 143 -7.62 -6.45 11.85
CA ASP A 143 -8.10 -7.80 11.54
C ASP A 143 -7.19 -8.86 12.16
N GLU A 144 -7.80 -9.84 12.81
CA GLU A 144 -7.15 -11.00 13.45
C GLU A 144 -6.27 -11.84 12.50
N LYS A 145 -6.45 -11.68 11.19
CA LYS A 145 -5.78 -12.48 10.15
C LYS A 145 -4.57 -11.82 9.51
N LEU A 146 -4.00 -10.79 10.14
CA LEU A 146 -2.83 -10.08 9.60
C LEU A 146 -1.62 -10.97 9.30
N GLU A 147 -1.45 -12.08 10.01
CA GLU A 147 -0.29 -12.99 9.83
C GLU A 147 -0.12 -13.48 8.39
N LYS A 148 -1.24 -13.84 7.73
CA LYS A 148 -1.17 -14.26 6.33
C LYS A 148 -0.70 -13.13 5.40
N TYR A 149 -1.10 -11.88 5.69
CA TYR A 149 -0.68 -10.72 4.91
C TYR A 149 0.79 -10.38 5.16
N VAL A 150 1.22 -10.44 6.43
CA VAL A 150 2.62 -10.24 6.83
C VAL A 150 3.54 -11.20 6.10
N TYR A 151 3.17 -12.48 6.00
CA TYR A 151 3.94 -13.46 5.25
C TYR A 151 4.15 -13.03 3.80
N PHE A 152 3.10 -12.56 3.11
CA PHE A 152 3.22 -12.12 1.72
C PHE A 152 3.80 -10.71 1.58
N ALA A 153 3.60 -9.82 2.54
CA ALA A 153 4.21 -8.51 2.55
C ALA A 153 5.72 -8.58 2.80
N ASN A 154 6.16 -9.47 3.69
CA ASN A 154 7.57 -9.63 4.07
C ASN A 154 8.36 -10.60 3.17
N VAL A 155 7.83 -11.02 2.03
CA VAL A 155 8.62 -11.78 1.06
C VAL A 155 9.72 -10.88 0.52
N LYS A 156 10.78 -10.72 1.31
CA LYS A 156 12.09 -10.31 0.79
C LYS A 156 12.35 -11.25 -0.37
N ASN A 157 12.27 -10.71 -1.56
CA ASN A 157 12.49 -11.45 -2.78
C ASN A 157 13.82 -12.20 -2.65
N ARG A 158 13.78 -13.50 -2.47
CA ARG A 158 14.96 -14.36 -2.67
C ARG A 158 15.52 -14.24 -4.10
N TYR A 159 14.79 -13.54 -4.96
CA TYR A 159 15.12 -13.31 -6.38
C TYR A 159 15.44 -11.84 -6.73
N GLY A 160 15.55 -10.92 -5.77
CA GLY A 160 15.73 -9.51 -6.10
C GLY A 160 16.34 -8.63 -5.04
N GLN A 161 17.21 -9.15 -4.19
CA GLN A 161 17.87 -8.37 -3.14
C GLN A 161 18.93 -7.37 -3.65
N SER A 162 19.22 -7.35 -4.95
CA SER A 162 20.32 -6.52 -5.49
C SER A 162 19.94 -5.12 -5.95
N ASN A 163 18.65 -4.72 -5.98
CA ASN A 163 18.28 -3.45 -6.61
C ASN A 163 17.33 -2.55 -5.79
N LEU A 164 16.86 -2.95 -4.60
CA LEU A 164 16.03 -2.08 -3.76
C LEU A 164 16.86 -1.26 -2.77
N ASP A 165 18.01 -1.77 -2.34
CA ASP A 165 18.91 -1.08 -1.42
C ASP A 165 19.60 0.14 -2.05
N GLN A 166 19.62 0.24 -3.40
CA GLN A 166 20.15 1.41 -4.13
C GLN A 166 19.14 2.55 -4.29
N LEU A 167 17.91 2.38 -3.81
CA LEU A 167 16.83 3.36 -3.98
C LEU A 167 16.34 3.94 -2.65
N SER A 168 17.08 3.75 -1.57
CA SER A 168 16.84 4.47 -0.33
C SER A 168 17.06 5.98 -0.56
N PRO A 169 16.08 6.85 -0.23
CA PRO A 169 16.22 8.31 -0.39
C PRO A 169 17.34 8.93 0.46
N ASN A 170 17.96 8.13 1.35
CA ASN A 170 18.99 8.57 2.31
C ASN A 170 20.41 8.13 1.96
N ALA A 171 20.69 7.69 0.73
CA ALA A 171 22.05 7.50 0.28
C ALA A 171 22.57 8.78 -0.39
N ARG A 172 22.62 9.87 0.40
CA ARG A 172 23.56 11.00 0.33
C ARG A 172 23.31 11.96 1.47
#